data_07f88154c323fe7d661c0ccde68a4e65
#
_entry.id   07f88154c323fe7d661c0ccde68a4e65
#
_cell.length_a   1.000
_cell.length_b   1.000
_cell.length_c   1.000
_cell.angle_alpha   90.00
_cell.angle_beta   90.00
_cell.angle_gamma   90.00
#
_symmetry.space_group_name_H-M   'P 1'
#
loop_
_entity.id
_entity.type
_entity.pdbx_description
1 polymer ?
#
loop_
_entity_poly.entity_id
_entity_poly.type
_entity_poly.pdbx_seq_one_letter_code
_entity_poly.pdbx_strand_id
1 'polypeptide(L)'
;VDNCFCTPALQKPLELGADIVIHSATKYIDGQGRCMGGAVVGRQKEMEEVFGVVRTCGPTMSAFNAWVFLKGLETLRLRMNAHADSALVMAQWLAARPEVARPRC
;
A
#
# COMPACT_ATOMS: atom_id res chain seq x y z
N VAL A 1 11.10 -3.70 -2.26
CA VAL A 1 9.91 -3.71 -3.15
C VAL A 1 8.96 -2.59 -2.73
N ASP A 2 8.49 -1.80 -3.71
CA ASP A 2 7.37 -0.88 -3.52
C ASP A 2 6.05 -1.65 -3.66
N ASN A 3 5.27 -1.69 -2.60
CA ASN A 3 3.98 -2.38 -2.55
C ASN A 3 2.82 -1.40 -2.24
N CYS A 4 2.96 -0.15 -2.69
CA CYS A 4 2.03 0.92 -2.33
C CYS A 4 0.60 0.69 -2.84
N PHE A 5 0.44 0.10 -4.03
CA PHE A 5 -0.87 -0.13 -4.64
C PHE A 5 -1.48 -1.49 -4.29
N CYS A 6 -0.68 -2.57 -4.27
CA CYS A 6 -1.20 -3.89 -3.90
C CYS A 6 -1.56 -3.98 -2.42
N THR A 7 -0.87 -3.26 -1.56
CA THR A 7 -1.01 -3.33 -0.10
C THR A 7 -0.72 -4.74 0.45
N PRO A 8 -0.60 -4.96 1.75
CA PRO A 8 -0.43 -6.30 2.30
C PRO A 8 -1.70 -7.18 2.20
N ALA A 9 -2.82 -6.60 1.75
CA ALA A 9 -4.05 -7.36 1.52
C ALA A 9 -4.01 -8.21 0.25
N LEU A 10 -3.38 -7.71 -0.82
CA LEU A 10 -3.30 -8.40 -2.12
C LEU A 10 -1.94 -9.04 -2.38
N GLN A 11 -0.87 -8.48 -1.83
CA GLN A 11 0.49 -8.98 -2.06
C GLN A 11 1.34 -8.85 -0.80
N LYS A 12 2.10 -9.89 -0.49
CA LYS A 12 3.03 -9.95 0.64
C LYS A 12 4.46 -10.25 0.16
N PRO A 13 5.20 -9.23 -0.30
CA PRO A 13 6.50 -9.45 -0.94
C PRO A 13 7.55 -10.10 -0.03
N LEU A 14 7.47 -9.95 1.30
CA LEU A 14 8.37 -10.64 2.23
C LEU A 14 8.23 -12.17 2.14
N GLU A 15 7.01 -12.68 1.94
CA GLU A 15 6.74 -14.12 1.75
C GLU A 15 7.28 -14.62 0.40
N LEU A 16 7.54 -13.71 -0.55
CA LEU A 16 8.09 -13.97 -1.87
C LEU A 16 9.60 -13.71 -1.96
N GLY A 17 10.28 -13.49 -0.83
CA GLY A 17 11.73 -13.33 -0.77
C GLY A 17 12.25 -11.88 -0.82
N ALA A 18 11.41 -10.87 -0.74
CA ALA A 18 11.88 -9.51 -0.56
C ALA A 18 12.45 -9.30 0.85
N ASP A 19 13.49 -8.50 0.98
CA ASP A 19 14.08 -8.16 2.28
C ASP A 19 13.40 -6.95 2.92
N ILE A 20 13.03 -5.96 2.09
CA ILE A 20 12.39 -4.72 2.51
C ILE A 20 11.19 -4.42 1.62
N VAL A 21 10.08 -4.03 2.23
CA VAL A 21 8.85 -3.59 1.56
C VAL A 21 8.51 -2.18 2.00
N ILE A 22 8.17 -1.34 1.04
CA ILE A 22 7.74 0.04 1.27
C ILE A 22 6.27 0.16 0.94
N HIS A 23 5.52 0.81 1.81
CA HIS A 23 4.12 1.13 1.60
C HIS A 23 3.88 2.64 1.71
N SER A 24 3.19 3.22 0.74
CA SER A 24 2.55 4.52 0.96
C SER A 24 1.24 4.30 1.71
N ALA A 25 1.23 4.64 2.99
CA ALA A 25 0.01 4.56 3.79
C ALA A 25 -1.04 5.61 3.36
N THR A 26 -0.57 6.70 2.73
CA THR A 26 -1.39 7.74 2.09
C THR A 26 -2.40 7.18 1.07
N LYS A 27 -2.08 6.07 0.40
CA LYS A 27 -2.91 5.48 -0.65
C LYS A 27 -4.00 4.59 -0.04
N TYR A 28 -3.99 3.32 -0.32
CA TYR A 28 -5.07 2.41 0.07
C TYR A 28 -5.08 2.01 1.56
N ILE A 29 -3.96 2.17 2.30
CA ILE A 29 -3.97 1.89 3.74
C ILE A 29 -4.90 2.88 4.43
N ASP A 30 -4.78 4.18 4.18
CA ASP A 30 -5.79 5.16 4.60
C ASP A 30 -7.11 4.96 3.82
N GLY A 31 -7.02 4.96 2.51
CA GLY A 31 -8.12 4.72 1.58
C GLY A 31 -9.13 5.85 1.43
N GLN A 32 -8.94 6.97 2.12
CA GLN A 32 -9.88 8.12 2.12
C GLN A 32 -9.20 9.48 1.90
N GLY A 33 -7.87 9.51 1.72
CA GLY A 33 -7.12 10.74 1.48
C GLY A 33 -7.07 11.70 2.68
N ARG A 34 -7.14 11.16 3.90
CA ARG A 34 -7.22 11.96 5.14
C ARG A 34 -5.86 12.46 5.62
N CYS A 35 -4.81 11.67 5.40
CA CYS A 35 -3.47 12.01 5.87
C CYS A 35 -2.37 11.36 5.01
N MET A 36 -1.15 11.86 5.17
CA MET A 36 0.03 11.33 4.50
C MET A 36 0.89 10.53 5.48
N GLY A 37 1.49 9.46 4.96
CA GLY A 37 2.44 8.65 5.69
C GLY A 37 2.89 7.43 4.92
N GLY A 38 3.83 6.71 5.49
CA GLY A 38 4.36 5.49 4.90
C GLY A 38 4.78 4.50 5.96
N ALA A 39 5.06 3.30 5.54
CA ALA A 39 5.63 2.25 6.36
C ALA A 39 6.74 1.54 5.61
N VAL A 40 7.83 1.27 6.31
CA VAL A 40 8.88 0.38 5.84
C VAL A 40 8.84 -0.88 6.70
N VAL A 41 8.78 -2.03 6.06
CA VAL A 41 8.65 -3.33 6.70
C VAL A 41 9.74 -4.26 6.19
N GLY A 42 10.38 -4.99 7.08
CA GLY A 42 11.44 -5.92 6.74
C GLY A 42 11.81 -6.79 7.92
N ARG A 43 12.92 -7.53 7.80
CA ARG A 43 13.47 -8.30 8.91
C ARG A 43 14.10 -7.35 9.93
N GLN A 44 14.21 -7.79 11.16
CA GLN A 44 14.71 -6.96 12.26
C GLN A 44 16.06 -6.28 11.96
N LYS A 45 16.99 -7.01 11.39
CA LYS A 45 18.34 -6.49 11.07
C LYS A 45 18.29 -5.26 10.16
N GLU A 46 17.53 -5.33 9.08
CA GLU A 46 17.36 -4.23 8.14
C GLU A 46 16.57 -3.07 8.77
N MET A 47 15.61 -3.39 9.62
CA MET A 47 14.79 -2.38 10.31
C MET A 47 15.55 -1.62 11.40
N GLU A 48 16.57 -2.21 12.01
CA GLU A 48 17.45 -1.50 12.95
C GLU A 48 18.19 -0.34 12.27
N GLU A 49 18.69 -0.54 11.06
CA GLU A 49 19.34 0.51 10.26
C GLU A 49 18.34 1.60 9.85
N VAL A 50 17.18 1.20 9.33
CA VAL A 50 16.08 2.13 8.95
C VAL A 50 15.65 2.96 10.16
N PHE A 51 15.48 2.33 11.33
CA PHE A 51 15.09 3.01 12.55
C PHE A 51 16.18 4.01 13.01
N GLY A 52 17.45 3.68 12.81
CA GLY A 52 18.57 4.59 13.06
C GLY A 52 18.44 5.89 12.26
N VAL A 53 18.11 5.80 10.98
CA VAL A 53 17.88 6.96 10.11
C VAL A 53 16.65 7.75 10.57
N VAL A 54 15.52 7.07 10.82
CA VAL A 54 14.28 7.72 11.29
C VAL A 54 14.52 8.50 12.58
N ARG A 55 15.24 7.89 13.55
CA ARG A 55 15.55 8.52 14.83
C ARG A 55 16.46 9.73 14.68
N THR A 56 17.45 9.67 13.77
CA THR A 56 18.46 10.72 13.61
C THR A 56 17.94 11.88 12.76
N CYS A 57 17.25 11.58 11.66
CA CYS A 57 16.74 12.58 10.70
C CYS A 57 15.34 13.09 11.03
N GLY A 58 14.62 12.42 11.93
CA GLY A 58 13.33 12.86 12.44
C GLY A 58 12.09 12.70 11.54
N PRO A 59 12.09 11.92 10.43
CA PRO A 59 10.89 11.76 9.59
C PRO A 59 9.88 10.82 10.27
N THR A 60 9.34 11.25 11.40
CA THR A 60 8.41 10.46 12.21
C THR A 60 6.96 10.81 11.90
N MET A 61 6.10 9.79 11.95
CA MET A 61 4.66 9.96 11.78
C MET A 61 4.05 10.52 13.07
N SER A 62 3.08 11.43 12.96
CA SER A 62 2.31 11.88 14.13
C SER A 62 1.45 10.74 14.68
N ALA A 63 1.19 10.77 15.98
CA ALA A 63 0.32 9.77 16.63
C ALA A 63 -1.10 9.77 16.04
N PHE A 64 -1.61 10.92 15.64
CA PHE A 64 -2.91 11.04 14.97
C PHE A 64 -2.92 10.32 13.62
N ASN A 65 -1.91 10.57 12.76
CA ASN A 65 -1.82 9.88 11.46
C ASN A 65 -1.66 8.37 11.65
N ALA A 66 -0.87 7.93 12.62
CA ALA A 66 -0.72 6.51 12.95
C ALA A 66 -2.06 5.88 13.33
N TRP A 67 -2.85 6.56 14.15
CA TRP A 67 -4.20 6.11 14.52
C TRP A 67 -5.14 6.02 13.30
N VAL A 68 -5.12 7.02 12.41
CA VAL A 68 -5.92 7.00 11.17
C VAL A 68 -5.56 5.80 10.31
N PHE A 69 -4.26 5.49 10.16
CA PHE A 69 -3.83 4.32 9.40
C PHE A 69 -4.21 3.00 10.04
N LEU A 70 -4.14 2.89 11.37
CA LEU A 70 -4.64 1.71 12.09
C LEU A 70 -6.12 1.49 11.81
N LYS A 71 -6.93 2.56 11.80
CA LYS A 71 -8.35 2.48 11.43
C LYS A 71 -8.56 2.08 9.97
N GLY A 72 -7.71 2.54 9.08
CA GLY A 72 -7.72 2.13 7.67
C GLY A 72 -7.42 0.64 7.48
N LEU A 73 -6.51 0.08 8.27
CA LEU A 73 -6.17 -1.34 8.22
C LEU A 73 -7.33 -2.28 8.59
N GLU A 74 -8.23 -1.85 9.48
CA GLU A 74 -9.38 -2.65 9.91
C GLU A 74 -10.27 -3.09 8.73
N THR A 75 -10.38 -2.27 7.69
CA THR A 75 -11.21 -2.55 6.51
C THR A 75 -10.41 -2.81 5.24
N LEU A 76 -9.07 -2.82 5.33
CA LEU A 76 -8.21 -2.83 4.15
C LEU A 76 -8.52 -4.00 3.21
N ARG A 77 -8.63 -5.23 3.72
CA ARG A 77 -8.91 -6.40 2.89
C ARG A 77 -10.25 -6.29 2.16
N LEU A 78 -11.30 -5.85 2.86
CA LEU A 78 -12.63 -5.68 2.27
C LEU A 78 -12.60 -4.66 1.13
N ARG A 79 -11.94 -3.52 1.37
CA ARG A 79 -11.83 -2.46 0.38
C ARG A 79 -10.99 -2.88 -0.83
N MET A 80 -9.85 -3.56 -0.59
CA MET A 80 -8.98 -4.00 -1.69
C MET A 80 -9.65 -5.05 -2.56
N ASN A 81 -10.41 -5.98 -1.99
CA ASN A 81 -11.19 -6.93 -2.77
C ASN A 81 -12.21 -6.21 -3.65
N ALA A 82 -13.00 -5.29 -3.07
CA ALA A 82 -13.98 -4.52 -3.83
C ALA A 82 -13.34 -3.66 -4.94
N HIS A 83 -12.17 -3.07 -4.69
CA HIS A 83 -11.41 -2.35 -5.72
C HIS A 83 -10.93 -3.27 -6.84
N ALA A 84 -10.40 -4.45 -6.51
CA ALA A 84 -9.93 -5.42 -7.50
C ALA A 84 -11.08 -5.92 -8.39
N ASP A 85 -12.22 -6.27 -7.80
CA ASP A 85 -13.42 -6.71 -8.53
C ASP A 85 -13.94 -5.61 -9.46
N SER A 86 -14.05 -4.39 -8.96
CA SER A 86 -14.49 -3.23 -9.76
C SER A 86 -13.52 -2.92 -10.90
N ALA A 87 -12.21 -2.99 -10.63
CA ALA A 87 -11.18 -2.77 -11.64
C ALA A 87 -11.24 -3.83 -12.76
N LEU A 88 -11.47 -5.09 -12.39
CA LEU A 88 -11.62 -6.19 -13.37
C LEU A 88 -12.82 -5.95 -14.29
N VAL A 89 -13.97 -5.61 -13.73
CA VAL A 89 -15.19 -5.30 -14.52
C VAL A 89 -14.94 -4.13 -15.47
N MET A 90 -14.30 -3.07 -14.98
CA MET A 90 -13.96 -1.92 -15.81
C MET A 90 -12.97 -2.27 -16.92
N ALA A 91 -11.92 -3.05 -16.60
CA ALA A 91 -10.93 -3.48 -17.58
C ALA A 91 -11.57 -4.35 -18.70
N GLN A 92 -12.45 -5.27 -18.34
CA GLN A 92 -13.18 -6.09 -19.31
C GLN A 92 -14.09 -5.23 -20.19
N TRP A 93 -14.81 -4.29 -19.60
CA TRP A 93 -15.65 -3.36 -20.36
C TRP A 93 -14.84 -2.51 -21.33
N LEU A 94 -13.70 -1.96 -20.89
CA LEU A 94 -12.79 -1.19 -21.74
C LEU A 94 -12.17 -2.04 -22.86
N ALA A 95 -11.78 -3.26 -22.56
CA ALA A 95 -11.18 -4.18 -23.56
C ALA A 95 -12.15 -4.53 -24.71
N ALA A 96 -13.44 -4.43 -24.47
CA ALA A 96 -14.49 -4.66 -25.50
C ALA A 96 -14.75 -3.40 -26.36
N ARG A 97 -14.10 -2.28 -26.13
CA ARG A 97 -14.31 -1.04 -26.86
C ARG A 97 -13.32 -0.90 -28.01
N PRO A 98 -13.78 -0.68 -29.26
CA PRO A 98 -12.88 -0.54 -30.41
C PRO A 98 -12.01 0.72 -30.34
N GLU A 99 -12.43 1.74 -29.59
CA GLU A 99 -11.72 3.00 -29.40
C GLU A 99 -10.57 2.89 -28.41
N VAL A 100 -10.50 1.80 -27.64
CA VAL A 100 -9.49 1.61 -26.59
C VAL A 100 -8.37 0.70 -27.12
N ALA A 101 -7.21 1.29 -27.33
CA ALA A 101 -5.99 0.54 -27.64
C ALA A 101 -5.49 -0.17 -26.38
N ARG A 102 -5.73 -1.48 -26.27
CA ARG A 102 -5.31 -2.41 -25.18
C ARG A 102 -5.13 -1.77 -23.80
N PRO A 103 -6.09 -1.93 -22.89
CA PRO A 103 -5.89 -1.55 -21.49
C PRO A 103 -4.69 -2.34 -20.93
N ARG A 104 -3.69 -1.62 -20.40
CA ARG A 104 -2.59 -2.22 -19.63
C ARG A 104 -2.94 -2.13 -18.16
N CYS A 105 -3.22 -3.26 -17.57
CA CYS A 105 -3.30 -3.41 -16.10
C CYS A 105 -1.98 -3.94 -15.57
#